data_d0f4b1352f3e01bab5bda3636a83799e
#
_entry.id   d0f4b1352f3e01bab5bda3636a83799e
#
_cell.length_a   1.000
_cell.length_b   1.000
_cell.length_c   1.000
_cell.angle_alpha   90.00
_cell.angle_beta   90.00
_cell.angle_gamma   90.00
#
_symmetry.space_group_name_H-M   'P 1'
#
loop_
_entity.id
_entity.type
_entity.pdbx_description
1 polymer ?
#
loop_
_entity_poly.entity_id
_entity_poly.type
_entity_poly.pdbx_seq_one_letter_code
_entity_poly.pdbx_strand_id
1 'polypeptide(L)'
;MGPAAERRPLRVLLVSEGAYPFHPGGVSLWCDQIVRGMPEHAFTVVALTVDGTEPVAWPAPANLTEVVGVPLWGDPPRRSRRARRTPPPAAFTEAHEHILRTLARPPEPGPAAARRAAESFVPALRALHDHARTGDLRAALTGDEALDRMTRVWRGAGDREAAGAGPLGLHDAFTAADLMEHTLRPLSHPPVEADVCHLAMNGPSALVGLAAKWAHGTPLVMSEHGVYLRERYQDALGDDVPPGALMMLRFHRALAEAAYHCADVLAPHSRHNRRWQLHGGADPDRIRTMYNGIDPADYPVAAGEPDVPTVVYVGRVDPMKDLHTLIRAFALVREEVPEARLRLFGPVAADQRAYHASCLALIGELGLTGAAVFEGRVPRQVDAYGAGHLTALTSVSEGFPYTVVESMSTARPQVCTKVGGVPEAVGDAGILVPPGDHRAVAGACVRLLRDAGLRRRLGDAARARVLERFTLAQWNDGYRALYDALVPQSPPAGRPAPGPERVTAP
;
A
#
# COMPACT_ATOMS: atom_id res chain seq x y z
N MET A 1 29.52 7.51 -26.16
CA MET A 1 28.48 7.96 -25.22
C MET A 1 28.32 9.45 -25.42
N GLY A 2 27.25 9.90 -26.09
CA GLY A 2 26.88 11.30 -26.18
C GLY A 2 26.48 11.86 -24.82
N PRO A 3 26.56 13.15 -24.57
CA PRO A 3 26.11 13.76 -23.32
C PRO A 3 24.63 13.38 -23.12
N ALA A 4 24.32 12.85 -21.93
CA ALA A 4 22.93 12.61 -21.53
C ALA A 4 22.22 13.97 -21.64
N ALA A 5 21.15 14.04 -22.44
CA ALA A 5 20.31 15.23 -22.52
C ALA A 5 19.90 15.57 -21.09
N GLU A 6 20.16 16.79 -20.63
CA GLU A 6 19.73 17.28 -19.32
C GLU A 6 18.20 17.14 -19.26
N ARG A 7 17.73 16.20 -18.43
CA ARG A 7 16.30 15.94 -18.25
C ARG A 7 15.70 17.10 -17.47
N ARG A 8 14.55 17.59 -17.91
CA ARG A 8 13.80 18.62 -17.17
C ARG A 8 13.37 18.09 -15.81
N PRO A 9 13.63 18.83 -14.71
CA PRO A 9 13.03 18.49 -13.42
C PRO A 9 11.50 18.39 -13.52
N LEU A 10 10.93 17.32 -12.94
CA LEU A 10 9.48 17.11 -12.91
C LEU A 10 8.91 17.60 -11.57
N ARG A 11 7.66 18.08 -11.63
CA ARG A 11 6.82 18.30 -10.46
C ARG A 11 6.03 17.01 -10.23
N VAL A 12 6.32 16.33 -9.15
CA VAL A 12 5.68 15.04 -8.80
C VAL A 12 4.71 15.25 -7.64
N LEU A 13 3.45 14.92 -7.85
CA LEU A 13 2.45 14.82 -6.80
C LEU A 13 2.51 13.39 -6.22
N LEU A 14 2.98 13.24 -4.99
CA LEU A 14 2.97 11.97 -4.27
C LEU A 14 1.78 11.95 -3.32
N VAL A 15 0.92 10.92 -3.41
CA VAL A 15 -0.27 10.79 -2.56
C VAL A 15 -0.10 9.61 -1.63
N SER A 16 -0.24 9.85 -0.32
CA SER A 16 -0.18 8.81 0.72
C SER A 16 -1.43 8.87 1.63
N GLU A 17 -1.79 7.73 2.26
CA GLU A 17 -2.90 7.64 3.20
C GLU A 17 -2.38 7.17 4.56
N GLY A 18 -2.54 7.98 5.60
CA GLY A 18 -2.18 7.66 6.98
C GLY A 18 -0.70 7.33 7.21
N ALA A 19 0.20 7.69 6.27
CA ALA A 19 1.59 7.26 6.31
C ALA A 19 2.57 8.44 6.28
N TYR A 20 3.18 8.71 5.15
CA TYR A 20 4.22 9.73 4.98
C TYR A 20 3.61 11.14 4.86
N PRO A 21 4.16 12.15 5.54
CA PRO A 21 5.34 12.11 6.43
C PRO A 21 5.01 11.96 7.92
N PHE A 22 3.82 11.50 8.32
CA PHE A 22 3.30 11.58 9.69
C PHE A 22 3.60 10.33 10.53
N HIS A 23 3.61 9.13 9.95
CA HIS A 23 3.79 7.89 10.70
C HIS A 23 4.98 7.07 10.18
N PRO A 24 5.74 6.41 11.06
CA PRO A 24 6.76 5.46 10.63
C PRO A 24 6.11 4.16 10.14
N GLY A 25 6.65 3.59 9.05
CA GLY A 25 6.14 2.34 8.48
C GLY A 25 6.74 2.04 7.11
N GLY A 26 6.43 0.88 6.54
CA GLY A 26 6.96 0.46 5.24
C GLY A 26 6.56 1.39 4.09
N VAL A 27 5.31 1.86 4.07
CA VAL A 27 4.83 2.82 3.05
C VAL A 27 5.53 4.16 3.21
N SER A 28 5.73 4.63 4.45
CA SER A 28 6.43 5.88 4.70
C SER A 28 7.91 5.80 4.30
N LEU A 29 8.57 4.69 4.61
CA LEU A 29 9.93 4.42 4.15
C LEU A 29 10.01 4.46 2.62
N TRP A 30 9.07 3.81 1.95
CA TRP A 30 8.98 3.79 0.50
C TRP A 30 8.78 5.21 -0.08
N CYS A 31 7.88 6.02 0.50
CA CYS A 31 7.69 7.42 0.09
C CYS A 31 8.96 8.25 0.28
N ASP A 32 9.63 8.11 1.42
CA ASP A 32 10.90 8.81 1.71
C ASP A 32 12.00 8.39 0.73
N GLN A 33 12.09 7.10 0.40
CA GLN A 33 13.03 6.57 -0.61
C GLN A 33 12.75 7.13 -2.00
N ILE A 34 11.48 7.28 -2.43
CA ILE A 34 11.10 7.92 -3.71
C ILE A 34 11.57 9.37 -3.73
N VAL A 35 11.25 10.13 -2.69
CA VAL A 35 11.59 11.56 -2.65
C VAL A 35 13.10 11.76 -2.62
N ARG A 36 13.82 11.09 -1.71
CA ARG A 36 15.30 11.22 -1.60
C ARG A 36 16.04 10.62 -2.77
N GLY A 37 15.49 9.56 -3.35
CA GLY A 37 16.09 8.85 -4.48
C GLY A 37 16.05 9.61 -5.80
N MET A 38 15.24 10.65 -5.89
CA MET A 38 15.10 11.51 -7.10
C MET A 38 15.24 12.99 -6.75
N PRO A 39 16.43 13.41 -6.27
CA PRO A 39 16.67 14.80 -5.82
C PRO A 39 16.55 15.83 -6.94
N GLU A 40 16.58 15.40 -8.19
CA GLU A 40 16.39 16.22 -9.38
C GLU A 40 14.93 16.67 -9.60
N HIS A 41 13.95 16.02 -8.95
CA HIS A 41 12.53 16.32 -9.08
C HIS A 41 12.01 17.08 -7.85
N ALA A 42 10.97 17.89 -8.04
CA ALA A 42 10.27 18.60 -6.96
C ALA A 42 9.01 17.81 -6.56
N PHE A 43 8.87 17.50 -5.29
CA PHE A 43 7.75 16.72 -4.76
C PHE A 43 6.79 17.59 -3.96
N THR A 44 5.49 17.46 -4.26
CA THR A 44 4.39 17.87 -3.39
C THR A 44 3.75 16.60 -2.84
N VAL A 45 3.62 16.49 -1.53
CA VAL A 45 2.93 15.35 -0.90
C VAL A 45 1.52 15.78 -0.49
N VAL A 46 0.50 15.06 -0.99
CA VAL A 46 -0.85 15.11 -0.43
C VAL A 46 -1.03 13.89 0.44
N ALA A 47 -1.15 14.12 1.74
CA ALA A 47 -1.34 13.06 2.72
C ALA A 47 -2.79 13.06 3.22
N LEU A 48 -3.49 11.94 3.02
CA LEU A 48 -4.78 11.73 3.66
C LEU A 48 -4.52 11.42 5.13
N THR A 49 -5.11 12.20 6.01
CA THR A 49 -4.89 12.15 7.46
C THR A 49 -6.18 11.78 8.17
N VAL A 50 -6.10 11.45 9.46
CA VAL A 50 -7.31 11.19 10.25
C VAL A 50 -8.06 12.50 10.48
N ASP A 51 -7.46 13.45 11.20
CA ASP A 51 -8.09 14.73 11.55
C ASP A 51 -7.24 15.96 11.21
N GLY A 52 -6.03 15.78 10.66
CA GLY A 52 -5.10 16.86 10.27
C GLY A 52 -4.23 17.39 11.40
N THR A 53 -4.25 16.75 12.57
CA THR A 53 -3.43 17.14 13.75
C THR A 53 -2.18 16.27 13.91
N GLU A 54 -1.95 15.32 13.02
CA GLU A 54 -0.84 14.37 13.08
C GLU A 54 0.52 15.09 13.01
N PRO A 55 1.43 14.81 13.95
CA PRO A 55 2.76 15.41 13.94
C PRO A 55 3.62 14.81 12.84
N VAL A 56 4.45 15.64 12.20
CA VAL A 56 5.43 15.17 11.22
C VAL A 56 6.48 14.30 11.90
N ALA A 57 6.63 13.06 11.46
CA ALA A 57 7.56 12.07 12.01
C ALA A 57 8.85 11.89 11.17
N TRP A 58 8.84 12.35 9.91
CA TRP A 58 9.95 12.22 8.99
C TRP A 58 10.58 13.58 8.68
N PRO A 59 11.93 13.70 8.72
CA PRO A 59 12.62 14.94 8.31
C PRO A 59 12.41 15.16 6.81
N ALA A 60 11.93 16.36 6.46
CA ALA A 60 11.66 16.72 5.07
C ALA A 60 12.98 16.81 4.25
N PRO A 61 13.09 16.07 3.13
CA PRO A 61 14.19 16.24 2.18
C PRO A 61 14.09 17.60 1.46
N ALA A 62 15.21 18.09 0.93
CA ALA A 62 15.27 19.42 0.31
C ALA A 62 14.38 19.59 -0.93
N ASN A 63 14.07 18.50 -1.63
CA ASN A 63 13.21 18.46 -2.81
C ASN A 63 11.74 18.17 -2.50
N LEU A 64 11.36 18.02 -1.23
CA LEU A 64 9.97 18.03 -0.77
C LEU A 64 9.52 19.48 -0.58
N THR A 65 8.82 20.03 -1.57
CA THR A 65 8.46 21.45 -1.64
C THR A 65 7.23 21.79 -0.82
N GLU A 66 6.30 20.84 -0.67
CA GLU A 66 5.03 21.07 0.03
C GLU A 66 4.46 19.77 0.60
N VAL A 67 3.82 19.87 1.76
CA VAL A 67 3.00 18.80 2.36
C VAL A 67 1.61 19.33 2.65
N VAL A 68 0.60 18.72 2.04
CA VAL A 68 -0.80 19.09 2.18
C VAL A 68 -1.54 17.97 2.90
N GLY A 69 -2.03 18.24 4.11
CA GLY A 69 -2.89 17.33 4.87
C GLY A 69 -4.35 17.42 4.40
N VAL A 70 -4.97 16.29 4.09
CA VAL A 70 -6.40 16.20 3.76
C VAL A 70 -7.08 15.30 4.78
N PRO A 71 -7.74 15.85 5.81
CA PRO A 71 -8.39 15.06 6.85
C PRO A 71 -9.61 14.33 6.30
N LEU A 72 -9.67 13.02 6.54
CA LEU A 72 -10.83 12.19 6.16
C LEU A 72 -11.93 12.26 7.23
N TRP A 73 -11.56 12.47 8.51
CA TRP A 73 -12.47 12.52 9.64
C TRP A 73 -12.55 13.93 10.21
N GLY A 74 -13.40 14.16 11.20
CA GLY A 74 -13.61 15.46 11.81
C GLY A 74 -14.50 16.38 10.96
N ASP A 75 -14.41 17.69 11.23
CA ASP A 75 -15.23 18.68 10.53
C ASP A 75 -14.88 18.75 9.04
N PRO A 76 -15.90 18.80 8.15
CA PRO A 76 -15.66 18.95 6.72
C PRO A 76 -15.03 20.32 6.42
N PRO A 77 -14.36 20.45 5.26
CA PRO A 77 -13.83 21.74 4.83
C PRO A 77 -14.92 22.82 4.85
N ARG A 78 -14.61 23.98 5.48
CA ARG A 78 -15.56 25.09 5.58
C ARG A 78 -15.97 25.56 4.20
N ARG A 79 -17.26 25.50 3.89
CA ARG A 79 -17.84 25.97 2.64
C ARG A 79 -18.49 27.35 2.82
N SER A 80 -18.49 28.15 1.76
CA SER A 80 -19.19 29.43 1.74
C SER A 80 -20.70 29.25 1.96
N ARG A 81 -21.39 30.29 2.49
CA ARG A 81 -22.86 30.26 2.62
C ARG A 81 -23.56 29.99 1.30
N ARG A 82 -22.98 30.45 0.18
CA ARG A 82 -23.51 30.22 -1.18
C ARG A 82 -23.41 28.74 -1.54
N ALA A 83 -22.23 28.11 -1.34
CA ALA A 83 -22.03 26.69 -1.63
C ALA A 83 -23.01 25.80 -0.85
N ARG A 84 -23.22 26.08 0.45
CA ARG A 84 -24.16 25.33 1.30
C ARG A 84 -25.63 25.46 0.86
N ARG A 85 -26.00 26.55 0.15
CA ARG A 85 -27.37 26.80 -0.32
C ARG A 85 -27.56 26.41 -1.78
N THR A 86 -26.50 26.03 -2.49
CA THR A 86 -26.58 25.58 -3.87
C THR A 86 -27.05 24.13 -3.91
N PRO A 87 -28.25 23.83 -4.42
CA PRO A 87 -28.71 22.47 -4.52
C PRO A 87 -27.81 21.69 -5.50
N PRO A 88 -27.63 20.39 -5.29
CA PRO A 88 -26.88 19.56 -6.25
C PRO A 88 -27.57 19.60 -7.61
N PRO A 89 -26.79 19.73 -8.72
CA PRO A 89 -27.35 19.72 -10.06
C PRO A 89 -27.91 18.33 -10.42
N ALA A 90 -28.78 18.26 -11.45
CA ALA A 90 -29.35 17.01 -11.90
C ALA A 90 -28.28 15.94 -12.21
N ALA A 91 -27.18 16.35 -12.84
CA ALA A 91 -26.04 15.45 -13.14
C ALA A 91 -25.45 14.81 -11.89
N PHE A 92 -25.34 15.53 -10.75
CA PHE A 92 -24.93 14.97 -9.48
C PHE A 92 -25.95 13.94 -8.97
N THR A 93 -27.23 14.29 -9.03
CA THR A 93 -28.33 13.43 -8.55
C THR A 93 -28.36 12.12 -9.33
N GLU A 94 -28.25 12.17 -10.63
CA GLU A 94 -28.20 11.02 -11.55
C GLU A 94 -26.94 10.16 -11.28
N ALA A 95 -25.79 10.81 -11.11
CA ALA A 95 -24.53 10.14 -10.80
C ALA A 95 -24.58 9.44 -9.45
N HIS A 96 -25.08 10.10 -8.41
CA HIS A 96 -25.26 9.49 -7.09
C HIS A 96 -26.22 8.30 -7.15
N GLU A 97 -27.33 8.43 -7.86
CA GLU A 97 -28.26 7.30 -8.02
C GLU A 97 -27.65 6.15 -8.83
N HIS A 98 -26.82 6.43 -9.83
CA HIS A 98 -26.08 5.42 -10.58
C HIS A 98 -25.09 4.65 -9.66
N ILE A 99 -24.32 5.38 -8.85
CA ILE A 99 -23.45 4.78 -7.84
C ILE A 99 -24.25 3.85 -6.92
N LEU A 100 -25.33 4.35 -6.32
CA LEU A 100 -26.18 3.56 -5.43
C LEU A 100 -26.75 2.31 -6.09
N ARG A 101 -27.20 2.39 -7.35
CA ARG A 101 -27.68 1.21 -8.12
C ARG A 101 -26.58 0.19 -8.36
N THR A 102 -25.33 0.65 -8.59
CA THR A 102 -24.16 -0.24 -8.71
C THR A 102 -23.90 -0.95 -7.40
N LEU A 103 -23.99 -0.25 -6.27
CA LEU A 103 -23.73 -0.84 -4.94
C LEU A 103 -24.86 -1.74 -4.44
N ALA A 104 -26.11 -1.50 -4.88
CA ALA A 104 -27.25 -2.30 -4.48
C ALA A 104 -27.27 -3.72 -5.09
N ARG A 105 -26.45 -3.97 -6.11
CA ARG A 105 -26.35 -5.27 -6.79
C ARG A 105 -25.07 -5.99 -6.46
N PRO A 106 -25.07 -7.35 -6.41
CA PRO A 106 -23.84 -8.11 -6.33
C PRO A 106 -22.97 -7.80 -7.57
N PRO A 107 -21.65 -7.62 -7.37
CA PRO A 107 -20.76 -7.39 -8.49
C PRO A 107 -20.65 -8.65 -9.37
N GLU A 108 -20.70 -8.49 -10.68
CA GLU A 108 -20.41 -9.58 -11.60
C GLU A 108 -18.95 -10.06 -11.44
N PRO A 109 -18.69 -11.36 -11.52
CA PRO A 109 -17.34 -11.89 -11.39
C PRO A 109 -16.52 -11.69 -12.66
N GLY A 110 -15.21 -11.53 -12.47
CA GLY A 110 -14.20 -11.58 -13.52
C GLY A 110 -13.74 -10.21 -14.05
N PRO A 111 -12.54 -10.17 -14.68
CA PRO A 111 -11.86 -8.93 -15.05
C PRO A 111 -12.61 -8.07 -16.07
N ALA A 112 -13.30 -8.69 -17.03
CA ALA A 112 -14.08 -7.97 -18.04
C ALA A 112 -15.30 -7.26 -17.41
N ALA A 113 -15.96 -7.88 -16.46
CA ALA A 113 -17.07 -7.28 -15.73
C ALA A 113 -16.58 -6.11 -14.84
N ALA A 114 -15.47 -6.30 -14.12
CA ALA A 114 -14.84 -5.24 -13.34
C ALA A 114 -14.48 -4.02 -14.21
N ARG A 115 -13.94 -4.24 -15.42
CA ARG A 115 -13.62 -3.16 -16.36
C ARG A 115 -14.87 -2.40 -16.81
N ARG A 116 -15.93 -3.10 -17.21
CA ARG A 116 -17.22 -2.44 -17.57
C ARG A 116 -17.83 -1.67 -16.40
N ALA A 117 -17.75 -2.23 -15.18
CA ALA A 117 -18.22 -1.55 -13.98
C ALA A 117 -17.44 -0.25 -13.76
N ALA A 118 -16.11 -0.29 -13.85
CA ALA A 118 -15.25 0.89 -13.72
C ALA A 118 -15.57 1.94 -14.82
N GLU A 119 -15.73 1.53 -16.09
CA GLU A 119 -16.08 2.42 -17.21
C GLU A 119 -17.38 3.20 -16.95
N SER A 120 -18.37 2.58 -16.28
CA SER A 120 -19.62 3.24 -15.94
C SER A 120 -19.55 4.05 -14.63
N PHE A 121 -18.68 3.66 -13.69
CA PHE A 121 -18.53 4.29 -12.38
C PHE A 121 -17.70 5.58 -12.42
N VAL A 122 -16.66 5.64 -13.25
CA VAL A 122 -15.75 6.80 -13.37
C VAL A 122 -16.47 8.08 -13.75
N PRO A 123 -17.38 8.13 -14.76
CA PRO A 123 -18.16 9.33 -15.07
C PRO A 123 -19.01 9.81 -13.89
N ALA A 124 -19.58 8.89 -13.11
CA ALA A 124 -20.35 9.25 -11.93
C ALA A 124 -19.47 9.86 -10.83
N LEU A 125 -18.28 9.30 -10.55
CA LEU A 125 -17.31 9.92 -9.64
C LEU A 125 -16.92 11.33 -10.11
N ARG A 126 -16.73 11.53 -11.42
CA ARG A 126 -16.39 12.84 -11.99
C ARG A 126 -17.51 13.85 -11.76
N ALA A 127 -18.76 13.48 -11.93
CA ALA A 127 -19.90 14.37 -11.65
C ALA A 127 -19.98 14.76 -10.16
N LEU A 128 -19.64 13.83 -9.25
CA LEU A 128 -19.51 14.15 -7.83
C LEU A 128 -18.37 15.15 -7.57
N HIS A 129 -17.21 14.95 -8.21
CA HIS A 129 -16.08 15.87 -8.12
C HIS A 129 -16.45 17.28 -8.63
N ASP A 130 -17.12 17.38 -9.79
CA ASP A 130 -17.52 18.67 -10.37
C ASP A 130 -18.45 19.44 -9.42
N HIS A 131 -19.37 18.76 -8.73
CA HIS A 131 -20.18 19.37 -7.67
C HIS A 131 -19.34 19.74 -6.45
N ALA A 132 -18.43 18.86 -6.00
CA ALA A 132 -17.57 19.10 -4.84
C ALA A 132 -16.71 20.37 -4.95
N ARG A 133 -16.42 20.81 -6.20
CA ARG A 133 -15.67 22.04 -6.49
C ARG A 133 -16.45 23.31 -6.14
N THR A 134 -17.74 23.32 -6.31
CA THR A 134 -18.61 24.54 -6.24
C THR A 134 -19.68 24.45 -5.17
N GLY A 135 -20.10 23.24 -4.82
CA GLY A 135 -21.16 22.93 -3.86
C GLY A 135 -20.66 22.39 -2.52
N ASP A 136 -21.58 21.86 -1.75
CA ASP A 136 -21.32 21.18 -0.48
C ASP A 136 -21.54 19.68 -0.66
N LEU A 137 -20.44 18.93 -0.87
CA LEU A 137 -20.47 17.49 -1.12
C LEU A 137 -21.08 16.74 0.08
N ARG A 138 -20.75 17.13 1.32
CA ARG A 138 -21.31 16.50 2.52
C ARG A 138 -22.83 16.66 2.56
N ALA A 139 -23.33 17.87 2.44
CA ALA A 139 -24.77 18.10 2.46
C ALA A 139 -25.50 17.35 1.34
N ALA A 140 -24.87 17.22 0.16
CA ALA A 140 -25.42 16.52 -0.99
C ALA A 140 -25.44 15.00 -0.84
N LEU A 141 -24.53 14.42 -0.02
CA LEU A 141 -24.44 12.96 0.20
C LEU A 141 -25.14 12.48 1.48
N THR A 142 -25.26 13.34 2.51
CA THR A 142 -25.80 12.97 3.84
C THR A 142 -27.15 13.64 4.16
N GLY A 143 -27.66 14.50 3.29
CA GLY A 143 -28.97 15.13 3.46
C GLY A 143 -30.15 14.19 3.24
N ASP A 144 -31.35 14.60 3.69
CA ASP A 144 -32.55 13.76 3.66
C ASP A 144 -32.86 13.18 2.26
N GLU A 145 -32.74 13.99 1.20
CA GLU A 145 -32.94 13.53 -0.17
C GLU A 145 -31.95 12.45 -0.62
N ALA A 146 -30.70 12.51 -0.14
CA ALA A 146 -29.68 11.50 -0.42
C ALA A 146 -29.98 10.19 0.29
N LEU A 147 -30.39 10.26 1.56
CA LEU A 147 -30.79 9.11 2.39
C LEU A 147 -32.05 8.43 1.82
N ASP A 148 -33.05 9.21 1.44
CA ASP A 148 -34.26 8.71 0.78
C ASP A 148 -33.94 8.02 -0.55
N ARG A 149 -33.02 8.58 -1.33
CA ARG A 149 -32.53 7.99 -2.58
C ARG A 149 -31.80 6.65 -2.30
N MET A 150 -30.92 6.63 -1.31
CA MET A 150 -30.17 5.43 -0.93
C MET A 150 -31.12 4.31 -0.49
N THR A 151 -32.04 4.58 0.41
CA THR A 151 -33.01 3.58 0.91
C THR A 151 -33.97 3.11 -0.18
N ARG A 152 -34.42 3.98 -1.06
CA ARG A 152 -35.29 3.66 -2.20
C ARG A 152 -34.58 2.76 -3.21
N VAL A 153 -33.35 3.12 -3.59
CA VAL A 153 -32.56 2.34 -4.56
C VAL A 153 -32.26 0.95 -4.00
N TRP A 154 -31.84 0.87 -2.73
CA TRP A 154 -31.56 -0.42 -2.09
C TRP A 154 -32.79 -1.31 -2.03
N ARG A 155 -33.97 -0.77 -1.68
CA ARG A 155 -35.23 -1.52 -1.64
C ARG A 155 -35.69 -1.97 -3.04
N GLY A 156 -35.39 -1.17 -4.07
CA GLY A 156 -35.76 -1.46 -5.47
C GLY A 156 -34.88 -2.47 -6.18
N ALA A 157 -33.69 -2.77 -5.64
CA ALA A 157 -32.82 -3.80 -6.18
C ALA A 157 -33.42 -5.18 -5.83
N GLY A 158 -34.13 -5.82 -6.76
CA GLY A 158 -34.78 -7.12 -6.60
C GLY A 158 -33.81 -8.22 -6.12
N ASP A 159 -34.37 -9.35 -5.63
CA ASP A 159 -33.65 -10.54 -5.11
C ASP A 159 -32.64 -10.27 -3.98
N ARG A 160 -33.14 -9.78 -2.87
CA ARG A 160 -32.38 -9.59 -1.64
C ARG A 160 -31.80 -10.90 -1.09
N GLU A 161 -32.47 -12.03 -1.33
CA GLU A 161 -32.00 -13.36 -0.90
C GLU A 161 -30.76 -13.80 -1.67
N ALA A 162 -30.67 -13.49 -2.97
CA ALA A 162 -29.49 -13.78 -3.80
C ALA A 162 -28.29 -12.87 -3.47
N ALA A 163 -28.55 -11.72 -2.86
CA ALA A 163 -27.50 -10.76 -2.49
C ALA A 163 -26.94 -10.96 -1.07
N GLY A 164 -27.55 -11.84 -0.25
CA GLY A 164 -27.15 -12.05 1.16
C GLY A 164 -27.37 -10.82 2.06
N ALA A 165 -28.10 -9.79 1.57
CA ALA A 165 -28.27 -8.53 2.27
C ALA A 165 -29.73 -8.35 2.72
N GLY A 166 -29.92 -8.17 4.03
CA GLY A 166 -31.16 -7.76 4.61
C GLY A 166 -31.64 -6.36 4.16
N PRO A 167 -32.79 -5.89 4.66
CA PRO A 167 -33.28 -4.54 4.40
C PRO A 167 -32.31 -3.51 4.99
N LEU A 168 -31.99 -2.46 4.22
CA LEU A 168 -31.21 -1.32 4.72
C LEU A 168 -32.06 -0.52 5.71
N GLY A 169 -31.69 -0.58 7.00
CA GLY A 169 -32.30 0.23 8.04
C GLY A 169 -31.89 1.69 7.96
N LEU A 170 -32.59 2.57 8.66
CA LEU A 170 -32.25 3.99 8.68
C LEU A 170 -30.84 4.23 9.28
N HIS A 171 -30.50 3.50 10.34
CA HIS A 171 -29.16 3.57 10.95
C HIS A 171 -28.07 3.14 9.97
N ASP A 172 -28.28 2.04 9.24
CA ASP A 172 -27.33 1.58 8.23
C ASP A 172 -27.16 2.59 7.10
N ALA A 173 -28.26 3.22 6.67
CA ALA A 173 -28.24 4.25 5.64
C ALA A 173 -27.44 5.49 6.08
N PHE A 174 -27.66 5.96 7.29
CA PHE A 174 -26.87 7.07 7.86
C PHE A 174 -25.40 6.75 7.95
N THR A 175 -25.07 5.59 8.52
CA THR A 175 -23.68 5.14 8.66
C THR A 175 -23.00 4.99 7.31
N ALA A 176 -23.65 4.36 6.34
CA ALA A 176 -23.10 4.18 5.00
C ALA A 176 -22.93 5.52 4.27
N ALA A 177 -23.88 6.45 4.37
CA ALA A 177 -23.80 7.77 3.76
C ALA A 177 -22.65 8.60 4.37
N ASP A 178 -22.48 8.55 5.69
CA ASP A 178 -21.41 9.25 6.40
C ASP A 178 -20.04 8.68 6.05
N LEU A 179 -19.87 7.35 6.05
CA LEU A 179 -18.62 6.68 5.62
C LEU A 179 -18.30 6.94 4.14
N MET A 180 -19.31 6.98 3.29
CA MET A 180 -19.15 7.30 1.86
C MET A 180 -18.69 8.75 1.69
N GLU A 181 -19.26 9.70 2.45
CA GLU A 181 -18.81 11.09 2.46
C GLU A 181 -17.34 11.20 2.88
N HIS A 182 -16.96 10.58 4.00
CA HIS A 182 -15.58 10.59 4.48
C HIS A 182 -14.61 10.01 3.43
N THR A 183 -14.98 8.91 2.78
CA THR A 183 -14.17 8.32 1.72
C THR A 183 -14.06 9.22 0.49
N LEU A 184 -15.15 9.92 0.10
CA LEU A 184 -15.19 10.83 -1.06
C LEU A 184 -14.69 12.25 -0.78
N ARG A 185 -14.41 12.58 0.48
CA ARG A 185 -13.97 13.93 0.90
C ARG A 185 -12.75 14.46 0.14
N PRO A 186 -11.76 13.65 -0.29
CA PRO A 186 -10.66 14.10 -1.12
C PRO A 186 -11.07 14.79 -2.42
N LEU A 187 -12.25 14.48 -2.98
CA LEU A 187 -12.79 15.17 -4.16
C LEU A 187 -13.09 16.66 -3.90
N SER A 188 -13.25 17.06 -2.63
CA SER A 188 -13.46 18.45 -2.24
C SER A 188 -12.17 19.26 -2.14
N HIS A 189 -11.01 18.60 -2.20
CA HIS A 189 -9.70 19.27 -2.19
C HIS A 189 -9.41 19.85 -3.58
N PRO A 190 -8.81 21.05 -3.68
CA PRO A 190 -8.37 21.59 -4.97
C PRO A 190 -7.40 20.63 -5.67
N PRO A 191 -7.58 20.34 -6.96
CA PRO A 191 -6.62 19.51 -7.69
C PRO A 191 -5.24 20.16 -7.74
N VAL A 192 -4.20 19.35 -7.47
CA VAL A 192 -2.81 19.80 -7.52
C VAL A 192 -2.28 19.63 -8.94
N GLU A 193 -1.69 20.70 -9.49
CA GLU A 193 -1.05 20.64 -10.79
C GLU A 193 0.35 20.02 -10.70
N ALA A 194 0.57 18.93 -11.42
CA ALA A 194 1.83 18.21 -11.44
C ALA A 194 2.08 17.58 -12.81
N ASP A 195 3.35 17.26 -13.10
CA ASP A 195 3.73 16.57 -14.33
C ASP A 195 3.43 15.07 -14.25
N VAL A 196 3.48 14.48 -13.04
CA VAL A 196 3.10 13.10 -12.72
C VAL A 196 2.42 13.07 -11.36
N CYS A 197 1.38 12.29 -11.21
CA CYS A 197 0.81 11.92 -9.91
C CYS A 197 1.15 10.48 -9.58
N HIS A 198 1.78 10.25 -8.42
CA HIS A 198 2.12 8.92 -7.94
C HIS A 198 1.35 8.59 -6.66
N LEU A 199 0.49 7.61 -6.74
CA LEU A 199 -0.31 7.10 -5.62
C LEU A 199 0.48 5.99 -4.92
N ALA A 200 0.76 6.16 -3.63
CA ALA A 200 1.43 5.12 -2.83
C ALA A 200 0.52 3.93 -2.50
N MET A 201 -0.79 4.05 -2.73
CA MET A 201 -1.78 3.01 -2.53
C MET A 201 -3.06 3.27 -3.33
N ASN A 202 -3.96 2.30 -3.36
CA ASN A 202 -5.31 2.42 -3.91
C ASN A 202 -6.29 2.98 -2.84
N GLY A 203 -7.57 3.08 -3.14
CA GLY A 203 -8.61 3.56 -2.22
C GLY A 203 -8.82 5.07 -2.28
N PRO A 204 -9.08 5.76 -1.15
CA PRO A 204 -9.36 7.21 -1.12
C PRO A 204 -8.26 8.08 -1.74
N SER A 205 -7.01 7.67 -1.64
CA SER A 205 -5.86 8.35 -2.26
C SER A 205 -5.98 8.46 -3.78
N ALA A 206 -6.64 7.49 -4.43
CA ALA A 206 -6.91 7.52 -5.86
C ALA A 206 -7.77 8.72 -6.27
N LEU A 207 -8.66 9.20 -5.39
CA LEU A 207 -9.54 10.35 -5.69
C LEU A 207 -8.75 11.65 -5.86
N VAL A 208 -7.64 11.84 -5.13
CA VAL A 208 -6.73 12.98 -5.33
C VAL A 208 -6.10 12.92 -6.72
N GLY A 209 -5.60 11.75 -7.11
CA GLY A 209 -5.00 11.56 -8.44
C GLY A 209 -6.02 11.70 -9.57
N LEU A 210 -7.24 11.16 -9.40
CA LEU A 210 -8.32 11.33 -10.37
C LEU A 210 -8.69 12.79 -10.54
N ALA A 211 -8.78 13.56 -9.45
CA ALA A 211 -9.05 15.00 -9.51
C ALA A 211 -7.95 15.75 -10.29
N ALA A 212 -6.68 15.44 -10.06
CA ALA A 212 -5.54 16.01 -10.82
C ALA A 212 -5.60 15.62 -12.30
N LYS A 213 -5.91 14.35 -12.60
CA LYS A 213 -6.08 13.86 -13.99
C LYS A 213 -7.23 14.56 -14.71
N TRP A 214 -8.37 14.72 -14.05
CA TRP A 214 -9.54 15.39 -14.67
C TRP A 214 -9.34 16.89 -14.89
N ALA A 215 -8.63 17.57 -13.97
CA ALA A 215 -8.42 19.01 -14.05
C ALA A 215 -7.26 19.41 -14.97
N HIS A 216 -6.16 18.63 -14.96
CA HIS A 216 -4.90 19.02 -15.58
C HIS A 216 -4.36 18.00 -16.59
N GLY A 217 -5.02 16.84 -16.75
CA GLY A 217 -4.52 15.76 -17.60
C GLY A 217 -3.32 15.03 -17.03
N THR A 218 -3.02 15.20 -15.73
CA THR A 218 -1.87 14.62 -15.06
C THR A 218 -1.89 13.09 -15.17
N PRO A 219 -0.84 12.43 -15.69
CA PRO A 219 -0.73 10.99 -15.74
C PRO A 219 -0.58 10.38 -14.33
N LEU A 220 -1.20 9.19 -14.14
CA LEU A 220 -1.27 8.50 -12.87
C LEU A 220 -0.39 7.25 -12.84
N VAL A 221 0.53 7.19 -11.88
CA VAL A 221 1.21 5.97 -11.45
C VAL A 221 0.58 5.51 -10.16
N MET A 222 0.31 4.23 -10.00
CA MET A 222 -0.16 3.66 -8.73
C MET A 222 0.76 2.53 -8.27
N SER A 223 1.41 2.74 -7.14
CA SER A 223 2.14 1.70 -6.41
C SER A 223 1.27 1.18 -5.27
N GLU A 224 1.04 -0.11 -5.22
CA GLU A 224 0.15 -0.74 -4.24
C GLU A 224 0.95 -1.71 -3.37
N HIS A 225 1.20 -1.32 -2.11
CA HIS A 225 2.00 -2.08 -1.15
C HIS A 225 1.26 -3.30 -0.61
N GLY A 226 0.08 -3.09 -0.03
CA GLY A 226 -0.93 -4.10 0.24
C GLY A 226 -2.00 -4.07 -0.85
N VAL A 227 -2.84 -5.08 -0.92
CA VAL A 227 -4.01 -5.04 -1.79
C VAL A 227 -5.16 -4.41 -1.01
N TYR A 228 -5.44 -3.13 -1.28
CA TYR A 228 -6.44 -2.35 -0.55
C TYR A 228 -7.78 -3.08 -0.39
N LEU A 229 -8.32 -3.60 -1.49
CA LEU A 229 -9.60 -4.31 -1.48
C LEU A 229 -9.56 -5.59 -0.65
N ARG A 230 -8.44 -6.33 -0.68
CA ARG A 230 -8.26 -7.53 0.13
C ARG A 230 -8.27 -7.21 1.62
N GLU A 231 -7.63 -6.13 2.03
CA GLU A 231 -7.61 -5.67 3.43
C GLU A 231 -9.02 -5.33 3.89
N ARG A 232 -9.81 -4.59 3.07
CA ARG A 232 -11.22 -4.29 3.37
C ARG A 232 -12.08 -5.56 3.53
N TYR A 233 -11.86 -6.57 2.68
CA TYR A 233 -12.56 -7.85 2.84
C TYR A 233 -12.13 -8.59 4.10
N GLN A 234 -10.87 -8.55 4.49
CA GLN A 234 -10.39 -9.18 5.71
C GLN A 234 -10.96 -8.51 6.97
N ASP A 235 -11.08 -7.18 6.98
CA ASP A 235 -11.69 -6.44 8.08
C ASP A 235 -13.19 -6.75 8.25
N ALA A 236 -13.85 -7.16 7.17
CA ALA A 236 -15.30 -7.44 7.15
C ALA A 236 -15.63 -8.93 7.27
N LEU A 237 -14.64 -9.81 7.49
CA LEU A 237 -14.88 -11.24 7.67
C LEU A 237 -15.72 -11.49 8.94
N GLY A 238 -16.96 -11.94 8.76
CA GLY A 238 -17.91 -12.33 9.76
C GLY A 238 -19.09 -13.02 9.09
N ASP A 239 -19.84 -13.87 9.84
CA ASP A 239 -20.95 -14.66 9.30
C ASP A 239 -22.17 -13.79 8.96
N ASP A 240 -22.24 -12.55 9.51
CA ASP A 240 -23.37 -11.65 9.31
C ASP A 240 -22.85 -10.22 9.05
N VAL A 241 -22.78 -9.85 7.76
CA VAL A 241 -22.33 -8.51 7.34
C VAL A 241 -23.55 -7.59 7.20
N PRO A 242 -23.66 -6.53 8.03
CA PRO A 242 -24.79 -5.60 7.93
C PRO A 242 -24.95 -4.98 6.54
N PRO A 243 -26.17 -4.66 6.09
CA PRO A 243 -26.41 -4.08 4.76
C PRO A 243 -25.57 -2.83 4.45
N GLY A 244 -25.40 -1.94 5.42
CA GLY A 244 -24.55 -0.76 5.30
C GLY A 244 -23.06 -1.09 5.09
N ALA A 245 -22.54 -2.07 5.83
CA ALA A 245 -21.17 -2.54 5.67
C ALA A 245 -20.96 -3.23 4.33
N LEU A 246 -21.92 -4.02 3.86
CA LEU A 246 -21.89 -4.64 2.53
C LEU A 246 -21.89 -3.57 1.41
N MET A 247 -22.72 -2.52 1.57
CA MET A 247 -22.71 -1.39 0.65
C MET A 247 -21.32 -0.73 0.59
N MET A 248 -20.67 -0.51 1.73
CA MET A 248 -19.34 0.07 1.78
C MET A 248 -18.27 -0.84 1.17
N LEU A 249 -18.33 -2.15 1.39
CA LEU A 249 -17.43 -3.09 0.71
C LEU A 249 -17.54 -3.03 -0.81
N ARG A 250 -18.76 -2.98 -1.32
CA ARG A 250 -19.02 -2.81 -2.77
C ARG A 250 -18.55 -1.46 -3.28
N PHE A 251 -18.68 -0.40 -2.47
CA PHE A 251 -18.17 0.92 -2.79
C PHE A 251 -16.64 0.92 -2.87
N HIS A 252 -15.93 0.38 -1.89
CA HIS A 252 -14.49 0.25 -1.92
C HIS A 252 -13.99 -0.57 -3.11
N ARG A 253 -14.73 -1.62 -3.48
CA ARG A 253 -14.44 -2.40 -4.68
C ARG A 253 -14.58 -1.56 -5.95
N ALA A 254 -15.71 -0.87 -6.14
CA ALA A 254 -15.95 -0.04 -7.30
C ALA A 254 -14.92 1.10 -7.42
N LEU A 255 -14.53 1.70 -6.29
CA LEU A 255 -13.48 2.71 -6.24
C LEU A 255 -12.12 2.15 -6.64
N ALA A 256 -11.75 0.96 -6.13
CA ALA A 256 -10.49 0.32 -6.48
C ALA A 256 -10.44 -0.07 -7.96
N GLU A 257 -11.52 -0.61 -8.52
CA GLU A 257 -11.64 -0.97 -9.93
C GLU A 257 -11.56 0.30 -10.83
N ALA A 258 -12.21 1.40 -10.42
CA ALA A 258 -12.13 2.70 -11.10
C ALA A 258 -10.70 3.26 -11.10
N ALA A 259 -9.99 3.13 -10.00
CA ALA A 259 -8.59 3.55 -9.88
C ALA A 259 -7.67 2.74 -10.82
N TYR A 260 -7.84 1.42 -10.88
CA TYR A 260 -7.11 0.56 -11.83
C TYR A 260 -7.40 0.91 -13.28
N HIS A 261 -8.66 1.22 -13.60
CA HIS A 261 -9.09 1.64 -14.95
C HIS A 261 -8.42 2.94 -15.38
N CYS A 262 -8.32 3.91 -14.47
CA CYS A 262 -7.82 5.26 -14.76
C CYS A 262 -6.30 5.42 -14.70
N ALA A 263 -5.59 4.53 -13.99
CA ALA A 263 -4.14 4.59 -13.87
C ALA A 263 -3.45 4.36 -15.23
N ASP A 264 -2.47 5.19 -15.57
CA ASP A 264 -1.66 5.04 -16.78
C ASP A 264 -0.61 3.95 -16.60
N VAL A 265 -0.07 3.82 -15.36
CA VAL A 265 0.82 2.72 -14.96
C VAL A 265 0.41 2.20 -13.59
N LEU A 266 0.35 0.89 -13.48
CA LEU A 266 0.19 0.17 -12.22
C LEU A 266 1.52 -0.49 -11.87
N ALA A 267 2.06 -0.15 -10.70
CA ALA A 267 3.37 -0.58 -10.23
C ALA A 267 3.26 -1.44 -8.95
N PRO A 268 2.66 -2.66 -9.03
CA PRO A 268 2.53 -3.53 -7.87
C PRO A 268 3.89 -4.01 -7.38
N HIS A 269 4.05 -4.19 -6.07
CA HIS A 269 5.32 -4.62 -5.47
C HIS A 269 5.57 -6.13 -5.57
N SER A 270 4.64 -6.90 -6.14
CA SER A 270 4.81 -8.34 -6.37
C SER A 270 3.89 -8.82 -7.49
N ARG A 271 4.22 -10.00 -8.05
CA ARG A 271 3.32 -10.71 -8.97
C ARG A 271 2.04 -11.16 -8.25
N HIS A 272 2.10 -11.33 -6.92
CA HIS A 272 0.90 -11.61 -6.13
C HIS A 272 -0.07 -10.43 -6.19
N ASN A 273 0.38 -9.20 -5.94
CA ASN A 273 -0.46 -8.01 -6.04
C ASN A 273 -0.95 -7.78 -7.48
N ARG A 274 -0.10 -8.04 -8.48
CA ARG A 274 -0.49 -8.00 -9.90
C ARG A 274 -1.71 -8.87 -10.21
N ARG A 275 -1.84 -10.06 -9.60
CA ARG A 275 -3.02 -10.94 -9.82
C ARG A 275 -4.31 -10.28 -9.35
N TRP A 276 -4.27 -9.56 -8.24
CA TRP A 276 -5.42 -8.82 -7.73
C TRP A 276 -5.82 -7.67 -8.64
N GLN A 277 -4.84 -6.91 -9.16
CA GLN A 277 -5.08 -5.84 -10.12
C GLN A 277 -5.72 -6.38 -11.41
N LEU A 278 -5.20 -7.49 -11.94
CA LEU A 278 -5.78 -8.16 -13.10
C LEU A 278 -7.21 -8.64 -12.82
N HIS A 279 -7.46 -9.20 -11.64
CA HIS A 279 -8.82 -9.63 -11.23
C HIS A 279 -9.77 -8.43 -11.13
N GLY A 280 -9.30 -7.27 -10.65
CA GLY A 280 -10.02 -6.00 -10.61
C GLY A 280 -10.11 -5.27 -11.96
N GLY A 281 -9.83 -5.92 -13.07
CA GLY A 281 -10.02 -5.39 -14.42
C GLY A 281 -8.89 -4.50 -14.96
N ALA A 282 -7.75 -4.44 -14.28
CA ALA A 282 -6.58 -3.71 -14.77
C ALA A 282 -6.11 -4.21 -16.14
N ASP A 283 -5.64 -3.28 -16.98
CA ASP A 283 -5.04 -3.61 -18.25
C ASP A 283 -3.64 -4.22 -18.03
N PRO A 284 -3.37 -5.47 -18.47
CA PRO A 284 -2.08 -6.13 -18.28
C PRO A 284 -0.91 -5.36 -18.91
N ASP A 285 -1.15 -4.58 -19.96
CA ASP A 285 -0.11 -3.82 -20.65
C ASP A 285 0.32 -2.56 -19.89
N ARG A 286 -0.47 -2.12 -18.92
CA ARG A 286 -0.16 -1.01 -18.00
C ARG A 286 0.52 -1.46 -16.72
N ILE A 287 0.66 -2.77 -16.47
CA ILE A 287 1.23 -3.28 -15.22
C ILE A 287 2.74 -3.47 -15.34
N ARG A 288 3.49 -2.83 -14.45
CA ARG A 288 4.95 -2.96 -14.30
C ARG A 288 5.27 -3.33 -12.86
N THR A 289 5.62 -4.59 -12.59
CA THR A 289 5.96 -5.02 -11.22
C THR A 289 7.26 -4.36 -10.75
N MET A 290 7.19 -3.64 -9.63
CA MET A 290 8.30 -2.88 -9.03
C MET A 290 8.55 -3.40 -7.61
N TYR A 291 9.50 -4.35 -7.46
CA TYR A 291 9.86 -4.88 -6.15
C TYR A 291 10.50 -3.80 -5.28
N ASN A 292 10.26 -3.84 -3.96
CA ASN A 292 10.93 -2.92 -3.03
C ASN A 292 12.44 -3.09 -3.06
N GLY A 293 13.17 -1.97 -2.98
CA GLY A 293 14.62 -1.91 -2.92
C GLY A 293 15.13 -1.46 -1.56
N ILE A 294 16.32 -1.91 -1.21
CA ILE A 294 17.07 -1.45 -0.02
C ILE A 294 18.46 -0.98 -0.41
N ASP A 295 19.07 -0.16 0.42
CA ASP A 295 20.50 0.14 0.30
C ASP A 295 21.31 -0.99 0.96
N PRO A 296 22.10 -1.79 0.20
CA PRO A 296 22.92 -2.84 0.78
C PRO A 296 24.02 -2.34 1.73
N ALA A 297 24.36 -1.06 1.70
CA ALA A 297 25.32 -0.45 2.62
C ALA A 297 24.74 -0.30 4.04
N ASP A 298 23.43 -0.11 4.16
CA ASP A 298 22.74 -0.06 5.45
C ASP A 298 22.60 -1.45 6.08
N TYR A 299 22.69 -2.50 5.27
CA TYR A 299 22.56 -3.90 5.68
C TYR A 299 23.77 -4.74 5.21
N PRO A 300 24.97 -4.45 5.74
CA PRO A 300 26.17 -5.20 5.42
C PRO A 300 26.07 -6.66 5.87
N VAL A 301 26.92 -7.52 5.33
CA VAL A 301 27.05 -8.90 5.76
C VAL A 301 27.35 -8.96 7.26
N ALA A 302 26.60 -9.78 7.98
CA ALA A 302 26.79 -9.92 9.43
C ALA A 302 28.17 -10.48 9.75
N ALA A 303 28.86 -9.87 10.71
CA ALA A 303 30.28 -10.16 11.03
C ALA A 303 30.54 -11.59 11.53
N GLY A 304 29.52 -12.31 12.01
CA GLY A 304 29.65 -13.67 12.53
C GLY A 304 28.30 -14.22 12.98
N GLU A 305 28.30 -15.41 13.51
CA GLU A 305 27.16 -16.06 14.16
C GLU A 305 27.33 -15.95 15.69
N PRO A 306 26.23 -15.81 16.48
CA PRO A 306 26.32 -15.84 17.94
C PRO A 306 26.71 -17.21 18.44
N ASP A 307 27.29 -17.30 19.66
CA ASP A 307 27.69 -18.58 20.28
C ASP A 307 26.50 -19.51 20.54
N VAL A 308 25.33 -18.94 20.82
CA VAL A 308 24.12 -19.71 21.15
C VAL A 308 23.22 -19.78 19.89
N PRO A 309 22.77 -21.00 19.49
CA PRO A 309 21.86 -21.17 18.38
C PRO A 309 20.64 -20.25 18.50
N THR A 310 20.45 -19.30 17.57
CA THR A 310 19.45 -18.25 17.72
C THR A 310 18.64 -18.09 16.44
N VAL A 311 17.32 -18.13 16.61
CA VAL A 311 16.32 -17.72 15.61
C VAL A 311 15.91 -16.28 15.87
N VAL A 312 15.87 -15.46 14.85
CA VAL A 312 15.47 -14.06 14.96
C VAL A 312 14.19 -13.79 14.17
N TYR A 313 13.31 -13.02 14.75
CA TYR A 313 12.20 -12.35 14.08
C TYR A 313 12.43 -10.83 14.13
N VAL A 314 12.19 -10.15 13.01
CA VAL A 314 12.20 -8.69 12.94
C VAL A 314 10.91 -8.20 12.27
N GLY A 315 10.13 -7.40 12.99
CA GLY A 315 8.88 -6.87 12.48
C GLY A 315 7.95 -6.36 13.58
N ARG A 316 6.86 -5.70 13.23
CA ARG A 316 5.83 -5.29 14.18
C ARG A 316 5.22 -6.51 14.86
N VAL A 317 4.85 -6.36 16.11
CA VAL A 317 4.04 -7.37 16.81
C VAL A 317 2.58 -7.17 16.40
N ASP A 318 2.10 -8.04 15.51
CA ASP A 318 0.85 -7.88 14.78
C ASP A 318 0.27 -9.28 14.44
N PRO A 319 -1.03 -9.53 14.56
CA PRO A 319 -1.65 -10.82 14.21
C PRO A 319 -1.32 -11.30 12.79
N MET A 320 -1.17 -10.39 11.82
CA MET A 320 -0.80 -10.73 10.44
C MET A 320 0.59 -11.36 10.34
N LYS A 321 1.46 -11.18 11.35
CA LYS A 321 2.79 -11.78 11.41
C LYS A 321 2.78 -13.18 12.04
N ASP A 322 1.67 -13.61 12.62
CA ASP A 322 1.42 -14.93 13.19
C ASP A 322 2.57 -15.43 14.08
N LEU A 323 2.90 -14.61 15.09
CA LEU A 323 3.93 -14.96 16.06
C LEU A 323 3.55 -16.19 16.91
N HIS A 324 2.25 -16.50 17.01
CA HIS A 324 1.81 -17.74 17.67
C HIS A 324 2.36 -18.98 16.97
N THR A 325 2.31 -19.02 15.63
CA THR A 325 2.93 -20.12 14.85
C THR A 325 4.44 -20.18 15.08
N LEU A 326 5.13 -19.04 15.13
CA LEU A 326 6.58 -19.01 15.39
C LEU A 326 6.92 -19.50 16.80
N ILE A 327 6.18 -19.08 17.82
CA ILE A 327 6.40 -19.49 19.22
C ILE A 327 6.14 -21.00 19.38
N ARG A 328 5.07 -21.54 18.78
CA ARG A 328 4.80 -22.98 18.78
C ARG A 328 5.90 -23.77 18.04
N ALA A 329 6.35 -23.26 16.90
CA ALA A 329 7.46 -23.84 16.17
C ALA A 329 8.74 -23.85 17.01
N PHE A 330 9.01 -22.79 17.74
CA PHE A 330 10.19 -22.68 18.58
C PHE A 330 10.18 -23.64 19.77
N ALA A 331 9.01 -23.99 20.31
CA ALA A 331 8.92 -25.06 21.31
C ALA A 331 9.48 -26.39 20.76
N LEU A 332 9.08 -26.76 19.52
CA LEU A 332 9.62 -27.95 18.86
C LEU A 332 11.11 -27.82 18.51
N VAL A 333 11.57 -26.61 18.16
CA VAL A 333 13.01 -26.37 17.95
C VAL A 333 13.78 -26.68 19.20
N ARG A 334 13.31 -26.34 20.39
CA ARG A 334 13.98 -26.58 21.65
C ARG A 334 14.00 -28.05 22.07
N GLU A 335 13.06 -28.87 21.65
CA GLU A 335 13.13 -30.32 21.83
C GLU A 335 14.35 -30.92 21.12
N GLU A 336 14.73 -30.35 19.96
CA GLU A 336 15.83 -30.79 19.12
C GLU A 336 17.17 -30.06 19.41
N VAL A 337 17.11 -28.80 19.82
CA VAL A 337 18.26 -27.92 20.14
C VAL A 337 17.94 -27.19 21.44
N PRO A 338 18.18 -27.84 22.60
CA PRO A 338 17.72 -27.33 23.91
C PRO A 338 18.27 -25.96 24.31
N GLU A 339 19.47 -25.58 23.85
CA GLU A 339 20.10 -24.29 24.09
C GLU A 339 19.57 -23.16 23.17
N ALA A 340 18.77 -23.48 22.19
CA ALA A 340 18.28 -22.49 21.19
C ALA A 340 17.54 -21.32 21.86
N ARG A 341 17.66 -20.13 21.26
CA ARG A 341 16.97 -18.91 21.63
C ARG A 341 16.12 -18.37 20.49
N LEU A 342 14.98 -17.77 20.84
CA LEU A 342 14.16 -16.99 19.93
C LEU A 342 14.17 -15.52 20.38
N ARG A 343 14.63 -14.64 19.51
CA ARG A 343 14.65 -13.20 19.77
C ARG A 343 13.69 -12.49 18.81
N LEU A 344 12.72 -11.78 19.40
CA LEU A 344 11.65 -11.10 18.67
C LEU A 344 11.85 -9.58 18.76
N PHE A 345 12.27 -8.98 17.66
CA PHE A 345 12.55 -7.55 17.59
C PHE A 345 11.42 -6.82 16.88
N GLY A 346 10.97 -5.72 17.44
CA GLY A 346 10.03 -4.80 16.83
C GLY A 346 9.08 -4.15 17.82
N PRO A 347 8.40 -3.08 17.39
CA PRO A 347 7.46 -2.35 18.23
C PRO A 347 6.15 -3.10 18.43
N VAL A 348 5.51 -2.84 19.58
CA VAL A 348 4.13 -3.19 19.89
C VAL A 348 3.31 -1.93 19.79
N ALA A 349 2.40 -1.83 18.82
CA ALA A 349 1.48 -0.72 18.72
C ALA A 349 0.44 -0.75 19.86
N ALA A 350 -0.16 0.39 20.19
CA ALA A 350 -1.07 0.51 21.33
C ALA A 350 -2.31 -0.39 21.20
N ASP A 351 -2.82 -0.55 19.99
CA ASP A 351 -3.94 -1.41 19.63
C ASP A 351 -3.59 -2.91 19.61
N GLN A 352 -2.29 -3.25 19.54
CA GLN A 352 -1.80 -4.63 19.49
C GLN A 352 -1.35 -5.21 20.85
N ARG A 353 -1.59 -4.49 21.94
CA ARG A 353 -1.20 -4.95 23.29
C ARG A 353 -1.85 -6.27 23.71
N ALA A 354 -3.11 -6.48 23.31
CA ALA A 354 -3.82 -7.73 23.61
C ALA A 354 -3.16 -8.92 22.89
N TYR A 355 -2.79 -8.77 21.62
CA TYR A 355 -2.08 -9.79 20.85
C TYR A 355 -0.69 -10.07 21.45
N HIS A 356 0.06 -9.04 21.82
CA HIS A 356 1.34 -9.20 22.50
C HIS A 356 1.19 -9.96 23.81
N ALA A 357 0.19 -9.62 24.63
CA ALA A 357 -0.09 -10.35 25.87
C ALA A 357 -0.41 -11.83 25.63
N SER A 358 -1.17 -12.15 24.58
CA SER A 358 -1.44 -13.56 24.20
C SER A 358 -0.17 -14.32 23.77
N CYS A 359 0.78 -13.65 23.11
CA CYS A 359 2.08 -14.23 22.78
C CYS A 359 2.90 -14.53 24.04
N LEU A 360 2.91 -13.61 25.01
CA LEU A 360 3.61 -13.83 26.30
C LEU A 360 3.00 -14.97 27.10
N ALA A 361 1.66 -15.06 27.14
CA ALA A 361 0.97 -16.19 27.77
C ALA A 361 1.37 -17.52 27.12
N LEU A 362 1.38 -17.58 25.78
CA LEU A 362 1.77 -18.78 25.04
C LEU A 362 3.25 -19.17 25.32
N ILE A 363 4.16 -18.20 25.46
CA ILE A 363 5.56 -18.45 25.86
C ILE A 363 5.60 -19.10 27.25
N GLY A 364 4.79 -18.62 28.20
CA GLY A 364 4.68 -19.20 29.54
C GLY A 364 4.10 -20.62 29.53
N GLU A 365 2.98 -20.84 28.82
CA GLU A 365 2.32 -22.15 28.68
C GLU A 365 3.24 -23.22 28.08
N LEU A 366 4.10 -22.84 27.13
CA LEU A 366 5.04 -23.73 26.46
C LEU A 366 6.39 -23.87 27.20
N GLY A 367 6.56 -23.25 28.38
CA GLY A 367 7.78 -23.33 29.15
C GLY A 367 9.00 -22.65 28.49
N LEU A 368 8.77 -21.66 27.64
CA LEU A 368 9.80 -20.96 26.85
C LEU A 368 10.31 -19.69 27.54
N THR A 369 9.90 -19.41 28.77
CA THR A 369 10.30 -18.21 29.53
C THR A 369 11.83 -18.11 29.59
N GLY A 370 12.40 -16.98 29.20
CA GLY A 370 13.83 -16.72 29.10
C GLY A 370 14.53 -17.31 27.86
N ALA A 371 13.88 -18.22 27.12
CA ALA A 371 14.39 -18.74 25.85
C ALA A 371 13.77 -18.01 24.63
N ALA A 372 12.52 -17.59 24.73
CA ALA A 372 11.87 -16.74 23.75
C ALA A 372 11.62 -15.35 24.37
N VAL A 373 12.20 -14.30 23.78
CA VAL A 373 12.23 -12.96 24.37
C VAL A 373 11.82 -11.91 23.35
N PHE A 374 10.88 -11.03 23.75
CA PHE A 374 10.57 -9.81 23.03
C PHE A 374 11.60 -8.74 23.41
N GLU A 375 12.41 -8.33 22.45
CA GLU A 375 13.50 -7.36 22.65
C GLU A 375 13.04 -5.90 22.45
N GLY A 376 11.82 -5.71 21.91
CA GLY A 376 11.33 -4.40 21.57
C GLY A 376 12.02 -3.80 20.33
N ARG A 377 11.96 -2.48 20.22
CA ARG A 377 12.53 -1.73 19.08
C ARG A 377 14.05 -1.57 19.27
N VAL A 378 14.80 -1.85 18.22
CA VAL A 378 16.25 -1.61 18.17
C VAL A 378 16.56 -0.35 17.37
N PRO A 379 17.64 0.37 17.70
CA PRO A 379 18.03 1.58 16.96
C PRO A 379 18.38 1.29 15.49
N ARG A 380 19.03 0.16 15.22
CA ARG A 380 19.42 -0.29 13.88
C ARG A 380 18.93 -1.71 13.65
N GLN A 381 18.11 -1.90 12.63
CA GLN A 381 17.55 -3.22 12.31
C GLN A 381 18.63 -4.24 11.94
N VAL A 382 19.72 -3.79 11.33
CA VAL A 382 20.86 -4.66 10.98
C VAL A 382 21.43 -5.39 12.20
N ASP A 383 21.42 -4.76 13.38
CA ASP A 383 21.92 -5.38 14.61
C ASP A 383 21.01 -6.54 15.08
N ALA A 384 19.69 -6.42 14.83
CA ALA A 384 18.74 -7.51 15.08
C ALA A 384 19.00 -8.70 14.15
N TYR A 385 19.20 -8.48 12.85
CA TYR A 385 19.52 -9.56 11.91
C TYR A 385 20.85 -10.25 12.25
N GLY A 386 21.86 -9.47 12.67
CA GLY A 386 23.14 -9.98 13.12
C GLY A 386 23.08 -10.84 14.40
N ALA A 387 22.05 -10.67 15.22
CA ALA A 387 21.89 -11.35 16.50
C ALA A 387 21.50 -12.84 16.38
N GLY A 388 21.26 -13.36 15.19
CA GLY A 388 20.84 -14.74 14.99
C GLY A 388 21.62 -15.50 13.93
N HIS A 389 21.40 -16.82 13.88
CA HIS A 389 21.90 -17.72 12.86
C HIS A 389 21.03 -17.70 11.61
N LEU A 390 19.75 -17.44 11.79
CA LEU A 390 18.73 -17.37 10.77
C LEU A 390 17.62 -16.40 11.16
N THR A 391 16.85 -15.96 10.19
CA THR A 391 15.63 -15.20 10.44
C THR A 391 14.39 -16.02 10.07
N ALA A 392 13.29 -15.80 10.81
CA ALA A 392 12.03 -16.46 10.56
C ALA A 392 10.90 -15.42 10.37
N LEU A 393 10.07 -15.60 9.35
CA LEU A 393 8.88 -14.81 9.09
C LEU A 393 7.69 -15.76 8.87
N THR A 394 6.74 -15.74 9.79
CA THR A 394 5.57 -16.65 9.80
C THR A 394 4.27 -16.00 9.36
N SER A 395 4.34 -14.85 8.72
CA SER A 395 3.19 -14.04 8.32
C SER A 395 2.12 -14.85 7.58
N VAL A 396 0.86 -14.48 7.79
CA VAL A 396 -0.28 -15.02 7.03
C VAL A 396 -0.53 -14.23 5.73
N SER A 397 0.02 -13.03 5.65
CA SER A 397 -0.08 -12.17 4.45
C SER A 397 1.06 -11.17 4.37
N GLU A 398 1.60 -10.98 3.17
CA GLU A 398 2.61 -9.97 2.85
C GLU A 398 2.40 -9.42 1.43
N GLY A 399 2.69 -8.14 1.23
CA GLY A 399 2.84 -7.56 -0.11
C GLY A 399 4.20 -7.95 -0.71
N PHE A 400 5.24 -7.24 -0.30
CA PHE A 400 6.65 -7.54 -0.54
C PHE A 400 7.46 -7.04 0.67
N PRO A 401 7.85 -7.91 1.62
CA PRO A 401 8.34 -7.48 2.93
C PRO A 401 9.78 -6.97 2.87
N TYR A 402 9.99 -5.73 3.29
CA TYR A 402 11.32 -5.14 3.47
C TYR A 402 12.21 -6.00 4.38
N THR A 403 11.68 -6.45 5.52
CA THR A 403 12.43 -7.21 6.52
C THR A 403 13.06 -8.49 5.98
N VAL A 404 12.44 -9.12 4.98
CA VAL A 404 13.02 -10.29 4.28
C VAL A 404 14.22 -9.85 3.44
N VAL A 405 14.07 -8.80 2.62
CA VAL A 405 15.14 -8.29 1.75
C VAL A 405 16.31 -7.74 2.57
N GLU A 406 16.03 -7.02 3.64
CA GLU A 406 17.02 -6.50 4.59
C GLU A 406 17.84 -7.64 5.23
N SER A 407 17.16 -8.66 5.75
CA SER A 407 17.81 -9.82 6.32
C SER A 407 18.62 -10.61 5.28
N MET A 408 18.09 -10.81 4.07
CA MET A 408 18.81 -11.42 2.95
C MET A 408 20.10 -10.65 2.64
N SER A 409 20.06 -9.32 2.72
CA SER A 409 21.22 -8.46 2.51
C SER A 409 22.31 -8.71 3.54
N THR A 410 22.00 -9.09 4.78
CA THR A 410 22.98 -9.44 5.81
C THR A 410 23.56 -10.85 5.67
N ALA A 411 23.26 -11.56 4.60
CA ALA A 411 23.62 -12.96 4.35
C ALA A 411 23.09 -13.92 5.44
N ARG A 412 21.98 -13.59 6.12
CA ARG A 412 21.28 -14.53 7.00
C ARG A 412 20.28 -15.36 6.20
N PRO A 413 20.27 -16.71 6.35
CA PRO A 413 19.28 -17.55 5.70
C PRO A 413 17.89 -17.32 6.30
N GLN A 414 16.86 -17.54 5.47
CA GLN A 414 15.49 -17.26 5.80
C GLN A 414 14.66 -18.54 5.97
N VAL A 415 13.78 -18.58 6.98
CA VAL A 415 12.61 -19.47 7.02
C VAL A 415 11.37 -18.61 6.93
N CYS A 416 10.64 -18.68 5.83
CA CYS A 416 9.51 -17.81 5.60
C CYS A 416 8.27 -18.60 5.16
N THR A 417 7.09 -18.10 5.54
CA THR A 417 5.82 -18.62 5.01
C THR A 417 5.64 -18.24 3.53
N LYS A 418 5.05 -19.16 2.76
CA LYS A 418 4.80 -19.00 1.31
C LYS A 418 3.54 -18.15 1.07
N VAL A 419 3.61 -16.86 1.38
CA VAL A 419 2.49 -15.91 1.26
C VAL A 419 2.89 -14.66 0.47
N GLY A 420 1.93 -14.08 -0.24
CA GLY A 420 2.13 -12.82 -0.96
C GLY A 420 3.34 -12.83 -1.88
N GLY A 421 4.17 -11.79 -1.79
CA GLY A 421 5.42 -11.62 -2.52
C GLY A 421 6.65 -12.29 -1.89
N VAL A 422 6.52 -12.95 -0.72
CA VAL A 422 7.63 -13.63 -0.04
C VAL A 422 8.34 -14.65 -0.94
N PRO A 423 7.63 -15.53 -1.69
CA PRO A 423 8.29 -16.47 -2.60
C PRO A 423 9.10 -15.78 -3.71
N GLU A 424 8.66 -14.59 -4.13
CA GLU A 424 9.35 -13.80 -5.15
C GLU A 424 10.62 -13.15 -4.60
N ALA A 425 10.59 -12.71 -3.34
CA ALA A 425 11.76 -12.18 -2.65
C ALA A 425 12.79 -13.28 -2.39
N VAL A 426 12.39 -14.36 -1.72
CA VAL A 426 13.29 -15.43 -1.25
C VAL A 426 13.82 -16.28 -2.43
N GLY A 427 12.95 -16.68 -3.37
CA GLY A 427 13.33 -17.63 -4.43
C GLY A 427 13.90 -18.92 -3.85
N ASP A 428 15.04 -19.36 -4.36
CA ASP A 428 15.77 -20.56 -3.90
C ASP A 428 16.81 -20.24 -2.80
N ALA A 429 16.87 -18.97 -2.36
CA ALA A 429 17.86 -18.50 -1.39
C ALA A 429 17.41 -18.61 0.09
N GLY A 430 16.37 -19.39 0.36
CA GLY A 430 15.83 -19.62 1.71
C GLY A 430 14.89 -20.81 1.73
N ILE A 431 14.28 -21.08 2.88
CA ILE A 431 13.32 -22.17 3.04
C ILE A 431 11.91 -21.59 3.15
N LEU A 432 11.03 -22.01 2.23
CA LEU A 432 9.63 -21.61 2.20
C LEU A 432 8.74 -22.73 2.76
N VAL A 433 7.87 -22.38 3.69
CA VAL A 433 6.96 -23.30 4.39
C VAL A 433 5.50 -22.85 4.22
N PRO A 434 4.50 -23.74 4.39
CA PRO A 434 3.09 -23.33 4.41
C PRO A 434 2.78 -22.37 5.57
N PRO A 435 1.88 -21.38 5.42
CA PRO A 435 1.41 -20.54 6.52
C PRO A 435 0.67 -21.37 7.57
N GLY A 436 0.79 -21.01 8.86
CA GLY A 436 0.18 -21.70 9.99
C GLY A 436 0.82 -23.06 10.36
N ASP A 437 1.77 -23.57 9.57
CA ASP A 437 2.41 -24.86 9.80
C ASP A 437 3.65 -24.71 10.70
N HIS A 438 3.44 -24.67 12.02
CA HIS A 438 4.50 -24.57 13.00
C HIS A 438 5.48 -25.75 12.98
N ARG A 439 5.06 -26.96 12.52
CA ARG A 439 5.94 -28.12 12.39
C ARG A 439 6.93 -27.95 11.23
N ALA A 440 6.44 -27.48 10.08
CA ALA A 440 7.30 -27.17 8.94
C ALA A 440 8.29 -26.03 9.27
N VAL A 441 7.86 -24.99 9.97
CA VAL A 441 8.74 -23.91 10.46
C VAL A 441 9.81 -24.49 11.40
N ALA A 442 9.44 -25.32 12.37
CA ALA A 442 10.39 -25.93 13.30
C ALA A 442 11.43 -26.79 12.58
N GLY A 443 11.01 -27.70 11.71
CA GLY A 443 11.92 -28.56 10.94
C GLY A 443 12.91 -27.77 10.08
N ALA A 444 12.44 -26.66 9.44
CA ALA A 444 13.30 -25.78 8.69
C ALA A 444 14.33 -25.04 9.57
N CYS A 445 13.90 -24.54 10.74
CA CYS A 445 14.80 -23.89 11.71
C CYS A 445 15.84 -24.86 12.25
N VAL A 446 15.45 -26.08 12.69
CA VAL A 446 16.38 -27.11 13.18
C VAL A 446 17.41 -27.48 12.11
N ARG A 447 16.96 -27.68 10.85
CA ARG A 447 17.87 -27.98 9.75
C ARG A 447 18.91 -26.88 9.56
N LEU A 448 18.52 -25.61 9.62
CA LEU A 448 19.45 -24.49 9.49
C LEU A 448 20.34 -24.35 10.73
N LEU A 449 19.83 -24.55 11.94
CA LEU A 449 20.65 -24.46 13.16
C LEU A 449 21.76 -25.54 13.23
N ARG A 450 21.47 -26.76 12.73
CA ARG A 450 22.41 -27.88 12.74
C ARG A 450 23.39 -27.90 11.56
N ASP A 451 23.08 -27.28 10.42
CA ASP A 451 23.91 -27.31 9.21
C ASP A 451 24.49 -25.92 8.87
N ALA A 452 25.69 -25.65 9.39
CA ALA A 452 26.41 -24.40 9.11
C ALA A 452 26.78 -24.23 7.61
N GLY A 453 27.01 -25.34 6.91
CA GLY A 453 27.29 -25.32 5.48
C GLY A 453 26.06 -24.86 4.67
N LEU A 454 24.87 -25.38 5.02
CA LEU A 454 23.61 -24.95 4.42
C LEU A 454 23.31 -23.49 4.72
N ARG A 455 23.50 -23.05 5.98
CA ARG A 455 23.32 -21.64 6.36
C ARG A 455 24.15 -20.70 5.49
N ARG A 456 25.45 -21.00 5.34
CA ARG A 456 26.35 -20.17 4.51
C ARG A 456 25.88 -20.14 3.06
N ARG A 457 25.63 -21.31 2.44
CA ARG A 457 25.17 -21.36 1.03
C ARG A 457 23.91 -20.56 0.79
N LEU A 458 22.90 -20.70 1.66
CA LEU A 458 21.64 -19.96 1.51
C LEU A 458 21.82 -18.46 1.84
N GLY A 459 22.63 -18.11 2.82
CA GLY A 459 22.95 -16.72 3.15
C GLY A 459 23.67 -16.01 2.01
N ASP A 460 24.70 -16.64 1.41
CA ASP A 460 25.42 -16.11 0.25
C ASP A 460 24.50 -15.95 -0.95
N ALA A 461 23.66 -16.96 -1.23
CA ALA A 461 22.65 -16.88 -2.31
C ALA A 461 21.63 -15.78 -2.05
N ALA A 462 21.19 -15.58 -0.80
CA ALA A 462 20.27 -14.52 -0.41
C ALA A 462 20.87 -13.13 -0.67
N ARG A 463 22.10 -12.90 -0.24
CA ARG A 463 22.84 -11.64 -0.50
C ARG A 463 23.02 -11.40 -1.98
N ALA A 464 23.47 -12.38 -2.74
CA ALA A 464 23.67 -12.27 -4.19
C ALA A 464 22.38 -11.85 -4.89
N ARG A 465 21.24 -12.47 -4.51
CA ARG A 465 19.93 -12.16 -5.05
C ARG A 465 19.48 -10.70 -4.75
N VAL A 466 19.77 -10.19 -3.54
CA VAL A 466 19.48 -8.78 -3.21
C VAL A 466 20.29 -7.84 -4.10
N LEU A 467 21.58 -8.08 -4.25
CA LEU A 467 22.46 -7.24 -5.06
C LEU A 467 22.08 -7.26 -6.54
N GLU A 468 21.59 -8.41 -7.04
CA GLU A 468 21.13 -8.54 -8.41
C GLU A 468 19.79 -7.84 -8.68
N ARG A 469 18.84 -7.81 -7.71
CA ARG A 469 17.43 -7.54 -8.01
C ARG A 469 16.72 -6.53 -7.12
N PHE A 470 17.24 -6.23 -5.93
CA PHE A 470 16.50 -5.52 -4.90
C PHE A 470 17.30 -4.37 -4.29
N THR A 471 18.21 -3.77 -5.06
CA THR A 471 18.94 -2.58 -4.58
C THR A 471 18.10 -1.32 -4.76
N LEU A 472 18.28 -0.37 -3.85
CA LEU A 472 17.61 0.94 -3.90
C LEU A 472 17.97 1.72 -5.18
N ALA A 473 19.20 1.57 -5.69
CA ALA A 473 19.62 2.19 -6.95
C ALA A 473 18.80 1.68 -8.15
N GLN A 474 18.71 0.35 -8.32
CA GLN A 474 17.89 -0.26 -9.39
C GLN A 474 16.41 0.13 -9.28
N TRP A 475 15.90 0.20 -8.06
CA TRP A 475 14.53 0.59 -7.78
C TRP A 475 14.25 2.05 -8.17
N ASN A 476 15.13 2.98 -7.77
CA ASN A 476 15.04 4.39 -8.16
C ASN A 476 15.11 4.58 -9.68
N ASP A 477 16.04 3.88 -10.35
CA ASP A 477 16.18 3.93 -11.81
C ASP A 477 14.94 3.43 -12.52
N GLY A 478 14.31 2.38 -11.97
CA GLY A 478 13.04 1.86 -12.46
C GLY A 478 11.91 2.90 -12.39
N TYR A 479 11.76 3.62 -11.28
CA TYR A 479 10.73 4.66 -11.15
C TYR A 479 11.05 5.92 -11.99
N ARG A 480 12.32 6.32 -12.11
CA ARG A 480 12.71 7.36 -13.07
C ARG A 480 12.28 7.02 -14.49
N ALA A 481 12.55 5.78 -14.92
CA ALA A 481 12.16 5.31 -16.24
C ALA A 481 10.62 5.32 -16.43
N LEU A 482 9.85 5.01 -15.38
CA LEU A 482 8.38 5.11 -15.44
C LEU A 482 7.92 6.56 -15.60
N TYR A 483 8.50 7.50 -14.84
CA TYR A 483 8.13 8.92 -14.94
C TYR A 483 8.52 9.49 -16.31
N ASP A 484 9.71 9.18 -16.80
CA ASP A 484 10.19 9.61 -18.12
C ASP A 484 9.30 9.11 -19.27
N ALA A 485 8.79 7.90 -19.15
CA ALA A 485 7.89 7.32 -20.15
C ALA A 485 6.51 7.97 -20.19
N LEU A 486 6.07 8.54 -19.06
CA LEU A 486 4.76 9.19 -18.94
C LEU A 486 4.78 10.67 -19.34
N VAL A 487 5.90 11.33 -19.17
CA VAL A 487 6.04 12.76 -19.49
C VAL A 487 6.91 12.90 -20.73
N PRO A 488 6.33 13.21 -21.89
CA PRO A 488 7.13 13.44 -23.10
C PRO A 488 8.15 14.55 -22.86
N GLN A 489 9.41 14.22 -23.00
CA GLN A 489 10.47 15.22 -22.99
C GLN A 489 10.32 16.06 -24.24
N SER A 490 10.05 17.37 -24.11
CA SER A 490 10.11 18.26 -25.26
C SER A 490 11.51 18.16 -25.86
N PRO A 491 11.67 18.03 -27.18
CA PRO A 491 13.00 18.07 -27.78
C PRO A 491 13.67 19.37 -27.34
N PRO A 492 15.00 19.39 -27.06
CA PRO A 492 15.72 20.61 -26.70
C PRO A 492 15.38 21.68 -27.73
N ALA A 493 14.98 22.87 -27.25
CA ALA A 493 14.64 23.99 -28.11
C ALA A 493 15.71 24.14 -29.16
N GLY A 494 15.35 23.86 -30.42
CA GLY A 494 16.30 23.85 -31.52
C GLY A 494 17.11 25.17 -31.53
N ARG A 495 18.43 25.09 -31.62
CA ARG A 495 19.23 26.25 -31.94
C ARG A 495 18.52 27.01 -33.06
N PRO A 496 18.34 28.35 -32.93
CA PRO A 496 17.76 29.11 -34.03
C PRO A 496 18.60 28.84 -35.29
N ALA A 497 17.95 28.53 -36.39
CA ALA A 497 18.58 28.33 -37.69
C ALA A 497 19.51 29.54 -37.97
N PRO A 498 20.73 29.34 -38.46
CA PRO A 498 21.58 30.45 -38.85
C PRO A 498 20.81 31.31 -39.87
N GLY A 499 20.63 32.58 -39.52
CA GLY A 499 19.95 33.53 -40.39
C GLY A 499 20.62 33.55 -41.78
N PRO A 500 19.88 33.90 -42.86
CA PRO A 500 20.42 33.89 -44.20
C PRO A 500 21.63 34.81 -44.27
N GLU A 501 22.77 34.27 -44.70
CA GLU A 501 23.96 35.05 -45.01
C GLU A 501 23.60 36.16 -46.01
N ARG A 502 23.84 37.41 -45.63
CA ARG A 502 23.77 38.52 -46.57
C ARG A 502 24.82 38.35 -47.62
N VAL A 503 24.44 37.89 -48.79
CA VAL A 503 25.29 37.98 -50.00
C VAL A 503 25.45 39.47 -50.32
N THR A 504 26.60 40.04 -50.07
CA THR A 504 27.01 41.31 -50.65
C THR A 504 27.46 41.02 -52.06
N ALA A 505 26.70 41.50 -53.02
CA ALA A 505 27.11 41.52 -54.43
C ALA A 505 28.13 42.66 -54.69
N PRO A 506 29.00 42.51 -55.74
CA PRO A 506 30.19 43.32 -56.01
C PRO A 506 29.91 44.79 -56.36
#